data_e286b392947c2b72f90544507ded0f13
#
_entry.id   e286b392947c2b72f90544507ded0f13
#
_cell.length_a   1.000
_cell.length_b   1.000
_cell.length_c   1.000
_cell.angle_alpha   90.00
_cell.angle_beta   90.00
_cell.angle_gamma   90.00
#
_symmetry.space_group_name_H-M   'P 1'
#
loop_
_entity.id
_entity.type
_entity.pdbx_description
1 polymer ?
#
loop_
_entity_poly.entity_id
_entity_poly.type
_entity_poly.pdbx_seq_one_letter_code
_entity_poly.pdbx_strand_id
1 'polypeptide(L)'
;MTFESMKMNRRQWLLSSGAAAVTAAGGSPIFGSAASPLENRSPPRKSPRAIKFLFFDPWTLEYVRGFQRRLVQPTKYSGNPIFKPERPYEFSRVHLYGTVLRDPGSGLFKMWYSTHDPKDQGGPYLCYATSKGGYVWDRPELDIVSGTNIVFDKQENTHGPSVLFDPEDPDASRRYKLMMRPGKTPAIVAYFSSDGIHWRKAQAEPVIRANSDCHIGLYRDPKTGLYQSSYRTDAPDRRVWRSESEDFLHWTRPLLAIEPDASDPAQTQFYGMQMTPYGNYVMGWLSMFNTRETDFKWSKMDGTMDLDLAYSRDGYCWHRLGQGTRFIPLGEEGSWDGQMLIPSTTPIFLENEIRFYYAGTPHQHRPPYINIGNECIGAASLRPDGFLALQVGEEWAELLTRPFAIHEAAILINADASRGQIRVEICDESGQPIEGFCFKDCKSIQADGTALPVQWTSAGDPSKVVRKPIRLRVRAHRADLYSVSLPNGTASPRYWEFREIRCLNPMRDLEDV
;
A
#
# COMPACT_ATOMS: atom_id res chain seq x y z
N MET A 1 48.42 19.57 29.73
CA MET A 1 48.71 18.62 28.65
C MET A 1 47.62 18.81 27.60
N THR A 2 48.01 19.47 26.53
CA THR A 2 47.15 19.94 25.43
C THR A 2 46.94 18.81 24.41
N PHE A 3 45.70 18.53 24.06
CA PHE A 3 45.36 17.63 22.96
C PHE A 3 45.37 18.39 21.63
N GLU A 4 46.36 18.11 20.79
CA GLU A 4 46.38 18.52 19.39
C GLU A 4 45.50 17.60 18.54
N SER A 5 44.61 18.20 17.78
CA SER A 5 43.70 17.53 16.83
C SER A 5 44.45 17.18 15.53
N MET A 6 44.69 15.92 15.28
CA MET A 6 45.09 15.42 13.96
C MET A 6 43.89 15.34 13.00
N LYS A 7 43.83 16.25 12.05
CA LYS A 7 42.93 16.17 10.89
C LYS A 7 43.53 15.23 9.85
N MET A 8 42.99 14.01 9.74
CA MET A 8 43.31 13.11 8.62
C MET A 8 42.41 13.37 7.41
N ASN A 9 43.03 13.44 6.23
CA ASN A 9 42.40 13.69 4.94
C ASN A 9 41.81 12.40 4.37
N ARG A 10 40.64 12.48 3.70
CA ARG A 10 39.87 11.36 3.13
C ARG A 10 40.65 10.41 2.21
N ARG A 11 41.82 10.83 1.67
CA ARG A 11 42.68 9.99 0.82
C ARG A 11 43.57 9.03 1.60
N GLN A 12 43.82 9.25 2.88
CA GLN A 12 44.68 8.39 3.71
C GLN A 12 43.94 7.22 4.35
N TRP A 13 42.62 7.23 4.34
CA TRP A 13 41.79 6.14 4.89
C TRP A 13 41.68 4.92 3.94
N LEU A 14 41.93 5.10 2.65
CA LEU A 14 41.83 4.05 1.63
C LEU A 14 43.13 3.24 1.41
N LEU A 15 44.22 3.54 2.11
CA LEU A 15 45.52 2.88 1.89
C LEU A 15 46.02 2.04 3.09
N SER A 16 45.21 1.85 4.14
CA SER A 16 45.66 1.10 5.34
C SER A 16 45.00 -0.28 5.53
N SER A 17 44.32 -0.85 4.55
CA SER A 17 43.88 -2.25 4.57
C SER A 17 44.76 -3.13 3.67
N GLY A 18 46.00 -3.32 4.15
CA GLY A 18 46.96 -4.25 3.55
C GLY A 18 46.68 -5.70 3.96
N ALA A 19 46.83 -6.57 3.02
CA ALA A 19 46.60 -8.01 3.02
C ALA A 19 47.40 -8.75 4.12
N ALA A 20 46.71 -9.68 4.81
CA ALA A 20 47.35 -10.79 5.49
C ALA A 20 46.96 -12.08 4.76
N ALA A 21 47.88 -12.66 4.03
CA ALA A 21 47.76 -13.97 3.43
C ALA A 21 47.88 -15.04 4.53
N VAL A 22 46.85 -15.87 4.69
CA VAL A 22 46.93 -17.14 5.43
C VAL A 22 46.78 -18.27 4.44
N THR A 23 47.86 -18.99 4.24
CA THR A 23 47.87 -20.30 3.56
C THR A 23 47.29 -21.35 4.50
N ALA A 24 46.20 -22.00 4.11
CA ALA A 24 45.74 -23.26 4.70
C ALA A 24 45.34 -24.24 3.62
N ALA A 25 45.83 -25.46 3.77
CA ALA A 25 45.72 -26.57 2.85
C ALA A 25 44.33 -27.23 2.85
N GLY A 26 43.94 -27.67 1.66
CA GLY A 26 43.24 -28.92 1.37
C GLY A 26 41.83 -29.16 1.94
N GLY A 27 40.81 -29.08 1.06
CA GLY A 27 39.50 -29.64 1.30
C GLY A 27 38.49 -29.07 0.30
N SER A 28 38.26 -29.76 -0.84
CA SER A 28 37.23 -29.40 -1.80
C SER A 28 35.84 -29.67 -1.23
N PRO A 29 34.91 -28.72 -1.25
CA PRO A 29 33.50 -29.04 -1.21
C PRO A 29 32.97 -29.16 -2.63
N ILE A 30 32.32 -30.26 -2.91
CA ILE A 30 31.52 -30.55 -4.10
C ILE A 30 30.32 -29.59 -4.11
N PHE A 31 30.36 -28.56 -4.89
CA PHE A 31 29.16 -27.80 -5.27
C PHE A 31 28.67 -28.32 -6.60
N GLY A 32 27.76 -29.30 -6.53
CA GLY A 32 26.90 -29.66 -7.63
C GLY A 32 25.64 -28.82 -7.56
N SER A 33 25.52 -27.82 -8.37
CA SER A 33 24.23 -27.25 -8.75
C SER A 33 24.33 -26.76 -10.17
N ALA A 34 23.79 -27.56 -11.10
CA ALA A 34 23.50 -27.12 -12.44
C ALA A 34 22.32 -26.13 -12.37
N ALA A 35 22.62 -24.83 -12.46
CA ALA A 35 21.62 -23.83 -12.78
C ALA A 35 21.17 -24.05 -14.23
N SER A 36 19.91 -24.42 -14.43
CA SER A 36 19.28 -24.44 -15.75
C SER A 36 19.27 -23.01 -16.30
N PRO A 37 19.54 -22.82 -17.62
CA PRO A 37 19.46 -21.51 -18.25
C PRO A 37 18.03 -20.98 -18.11
N LEU A 38 17.87 -19.81 -17.52
CA LEU A 38 16.61 -19.07 -17.53
C LEU A 38 16.26 -18.79 -18.99
N GLU A 39 15.33 -19.54 -19.54
CA GLU A 39 14.72 -19.24 -20.82
C GLU A 39 14.16 -17.81 -20.74
N ASN A 40 14.57 -17.00 -21.71
CA ASN A 40 14.16 -15.62 -21.92
C ASN A 40 12.65 -15.59 -22.26
N ARG A 41 11.79 -15.81 -21.26
CA ARG A 41 10.34 -15.65 -21.40
C ARG A 41 10.05 -14.17 -21.29
N SER A 42 9.87 -13.54 -22.45
CA SER A 42 9.24 -12.21 -22.49
C SER A 42 7.94 -12.27 -21.68
N PRO A 43 7.72 -11.38 -20.69
CA PRO A 43 6.48 -11.38 -19.93
C PRO A 43 5.30 -11.24 -20.88
N PRO A 44 4.16 -11.92 -20.62
CA PRO A 44 2.99 -11.81 -21.46
C PRO A 44 2.60 -10.35 -21.59
N ARG A 45 2.44 -9.84 -22.81
CA ARG A 45 1.95 -8.48 -23.09
C ARG A 45 0.56 -8.37 -22.49
N LYS A 46 0.46 -7.83 -21.27
CA LYS A 46 -0.83 -7.50 -20.63
C LYS A 46 -1.48 -6.37 -21.43
N SER A 47 -2.80 -6.41 -21.54
CA SER A 47 -3.62 -5.36 -22.15
C SER A 47 -3.23 -3.98 -21.63
N PRO A 48 -3.24 -2.94 -22.48
CA PRO A 48 -2.88 -1.59 -22.06
C PRO A 48 -3.77 -1.18 -20.87
N ARG A 49 -3.14 -0.89 -19.74
CA ARG A 49 -3.82 -0.35 -18.56
C ARG A 49 -4.01 1.15 -18.75
N ALA A 50 -5.17 1.67 -18.33
CA ALA A 50 -5.38 3.11 -18.29
C ALA A 50 -4.25 3.80 -17.52
N ILE A 51 -3.65 4.85 -18.09
CA ILE A 51 -2.68 5.67 -17.39
C ILE A 51 -3.43 6.69 -16.57
N LYS A 52 -3.02 6.83 -15.30
CA LYS A 52 -3.54 7.83 -14.40
C LYS A 52 -2.42 8.76 -13.92
N PHE A 53 -2.64 10.05 -14.07
CA PHE A 53 -1.86 11.07 -13.39
C PHE A 53 -2.50 11.34 -12.04
N LEU A 54 -1.88 10.83 -10.98
CA LEU A 54 -2.29 11.08 -9.60
C LEU A 54 -1.37 12.17 -9.04
N PHE A 55 -1.94 13.30 -8.66
CA PHE A 55 -1.19 14.52 -8.37
C PHE A 55 -0.44 14.51 -7.03
N PHE A 56 -0.48 13.42 -6.31
CA PHE A 56 0.40 13.22 -5.17
C PHE A 56 1.86 13.01 -5.60
N ASP A 57 2.11 12.58 -6.84
CA ASP A 57 3.45 12.42 -7.37
C ASP A 57 3.86 13.65 -8.23
N PRO A 58 4.71 14.55 -7.69
CA PRO A 58 5.12 15.74 -8.42
C PRO A 58 6.01 15.44 -9.63
N TRP A 59 6.54 14.22 -9.74
CA TRP A 59 7.41 13.83 -10.86
C TRP A 59 6.69 13.87 -12.21
N THR A 60 5.40 13.71 -12.23
CA THR A 60 4.59 13.74 -13.47
C THR A 60 4.37 15.13 -14.00
N LEU A 61 4.70 16.15 -13.22
CA LEU A 61 4.42 17.55 -13.51
C LEU A 61 5.71 18.31 -13.80
N GLU A 62 5.65 19.20 -14.79
CA GLU A 62 6.70 20.18 -15.06
C GLU A 62 6.59 21.35 -14.10
N TYR A 63 5.35 21.86 -13.90
CA TYR A 63 5.05 22.86 -12.89
C TYR A 63 3.59 22.76 -12.42
N VAL A 64 3.37 23.34 -11.24
CA VAL A 64 2.06 23.59 -10.64
C VAL A 64 2.08 25.01 -10.08
N ARG A 65 1.11 25.85 -10.46
CA ARG A 65 1.00 27.25 -10.03
C ARG A 65 -0.42 27.55 -9.58
N GLY A 66 -0.58 28.21 -8.44
CA GLY A 66 -1.87 28.60 -7.89
C GLY A 66 -2.71 27.50 -7.24
N PHE A 67 -2.34 26.24 -7.40
CA PHE A 67 -2.97 25.13 -6.70
C PHE A 67 -2.38 24.93 -5.32
N GLN A 68 -3.23 24.57 -4.36
CA GLN A 68 -2.84 24.05 -3.06
C GLN A 68 -3.01 22.52 -3.05
N ARG A 69 -2.01 21.81 -2.53
CA ARG A 69 -2.08 20.35 -2.38
C ARG A 69 -2.75 20.03 -1.04
N ARG A 70 -3.83 19.30 -1.08
CA ARG A 70 -4.58 18.90 0.10
C ARG A 70 -4.75 17.38 0.14
N LEU A 71 -4.22 16.73 1.17
CA LEU A 71 -4.55 15.34 1.48
C LEU A 71 -6.06 15.25 1.75
N VAL A 72 -6.72 14.30 1.11
CA VAL A 72 -8.16 14.07 1.32
C VAL A 72 -8.32 12.89 2.26
N GLN A 73 -8.95 13.16 3.39
CA GLN A 73 -9.25 12.14 4.39
C GLN A 73 -10.49 11.34 3.98
N PRO A 74 -10.46 10.00 4.06
CA PRO A 74 -11.66 9.19 3.89
C PRO A 74 -12.75 9.58 4.89
N THR A 75 -13.98 9.61 4.42
CA THR A 75 -15.15 9.86 5.27
C THR A 75 -15.50 8.58 6.02
N LYS A 76 -15.46 8.62 7.35
CA LYS A 76 -15.90 7.51 8.19
C LYS A 76 -17.39 7.27 7.99
N TYR A 77 -17.78 5.99 7.84
CA TYR A 77 -19.19 5.64 7.67
C TYR A 77 -20.01 6.02 8.92
N SER A 78 -21.15 6.67 8.73
CA SER A 78 -21.98 7.17 9.83
C SER A 78 -22.60 6.06 10.71
N GLY A 79 -22.71 4.84 10.16
CA GLY A 79 -23.18 3.67 10.89
C GLY A 79 -22.07 2.88 11.61
N ASN A 80 -20.86 3.41 11.71
CA ASN A 80 -19.77 2.75 12.45
C ASN A 80 -20.05 2.64 13.96
N PRO A 81 -19.52 1.60 14.63
CA PRO A 81 -18.84 0.44 14.04
C PRO A 81 -19.82 -0.53 13.38
N ILE A 82 -19.40 -1.08 12.22
CA ILE A 82 -20.20 -2.00 11.40
C ILE A 82 -20.12 -3.46 11.83
N PHE A 83 -19.13 -3.81 12.65
CA PHE A 83 -18.91 -5.16 13.12
C PHE A 83 -18.40 -5.13 14.56
N LYS A 84 -19.16 -5.74 15.46
CA LYS A 84 -18.91 -5.76 16.91
C LYS A 84 -18.82 -7.20 17.40
N PRO A 85 -18.17 -7.48 18.56
CA PRO A 85 -18.25 -8.77 19.18
C PRO A 85 -19.71 -9.16 19.52
N GLU A 86 -20.15 -10.33 19.06
CA GLU A 86 -21.51 -10.84 19.27
C GLU A 86 -21.52 -12.32 19.67
N ARG A 87 -20.41 -13.03 19.44
CA ARG A 87 -20.30 -14.46 19.72
C ARG A 87 -19.45 -14.69 20.97
N PRO A 88 -19.72 -15.74 21.76
CA PRO A 88 -18.94 -16.02 22.97
C PRO A 88 -17.42 -16.14 22.72
N TYR A 89 -17.02 -16.72 21.58
CA TYR A 89 -15.62 -16.88 21.20
C TYR A 89 -14.97 -15.60 20.61
N GLU A 90 -15.74 -14.53 20.42
CA GLU A 90 -15.22 -13.21 20.06
C GLU A 90 -14.88 -12.39 21.31
N PHE A 91 -15.31 -12.88 22.48
CA PHE A 91 -15.11 -12.25 23.79
C PHE A 91 -15.59 -10.80 23.77
N SER A 92 -14.71 -9.82 23.87
CA SER A 92 -15.01 -8.40 23.75
C SER A 92 -14.21 -7.72 22.64
N ARG A 93 -13.69 -8.49 21.68
CA ARG A 93 -12.72 -7.99 20.72
C ARG A 93 -12.83 -8.67 19.36
N VAL A 94 -13.11 -7.88 18.33
CA VAL A 94 -12.94 -8.27 16.93
C VAL A 94 -11.90 -7.36 16.30
N HIS A 95 -10.79 -7.97 15.88
CA HIS A 95 -9.57 -7.26 15.46
C HIS A 95 -9.29 -7.48 13.98
N LEU A 96 -8.85 -6.44 13.29
CA LEU A 96 -8.56 -6.52 11.86
C LEU A 96 -7.05 -6.67 11.56
N TYR A 97 -6.31 -7.43 12.40
CA TYR A 97 -5.23 -8.20 11.83
C TYR A 97 -5.91 -9.23 10.95
N GLY A 98 -6.03 -8.90 9.68
CA GLY A 98 -6.86 -9.65 8.77
C GLY A 98 -7.11 -8.92 7.46
N THR A 99 -7.96 -9.49 6.64
CA THR A 99 -8.18 -9.02 5.27
C THR A 99 -9.65 -8.97 4.95
N VAL A 100 -10.07 -7.91 4.28
CA VAL A 100 -11.35 -7.87 3.58
C VAL A 100 -11.09 -7.93 2.08
N LEU A 101 -11.75 -8.87 1.39
CA LEU A 101 -11.71 -9.01 -0.07
C LEU A 101 -13.13 -8.95 -0.63
N ARG A 102 -13.25 -8.55 -1.88
CA ARG A 102 -14.47 -8.73 -2.66
C ARG A 102 -14.22 -9.81 -3.71
N ASP A 103 -14.97 -10.88 -3.63
CA ASP A 103 -14.89 -12.00 -4.58
C ASP A 103 -15.29 -11.53 -5.98
N PRO A 104 -14.41 -11.66 -6.98
CA PRO A 104 -14.69 -11.11 -8.32
C PRO A 104 -15.79 -11.87 -9.06
N GLY A 105 -16.05 -13.13 -8.73
CA GLY A 105 -17.09 -13.95 -9.38
C GLY A 105 -18.47 -13.71 -8.81
N SER A 106 -18.61 -13.74 -7.49
CA SER A 106 -19.90 -13.58 -6.80
C SER A 106 -20.20 -12.14 -6.36
N GLY A 107 -19.21 -11.29 -6.31
CA GLY A 107 -19.32 -9.94 -5.74
C GLY A 107 -19.43 -9.90 -4.21
N LEU A 108 -19.40 -11.06 -3.55
CA LEU A 108 -19.51 -11.18 -2.10
C LEU A 108 -18.26 -10.63 -1.42
N PHE A 109 -18.47 -9.84 -0.37
CA PHE A 109 -17.39 -9.44 0.52
C PHE A 109 -17.08 -10.58 1.48
N LYS A 110 -15.79 -10.85 1.67
CA LYS A 110 -15.24 -11.87 2.56
C LYS A 110 -14.29 -11.18 3.52
N MET A 111 -14.41 -11.46 4.80
CA MET A 111 -13.55 -10.89 5.83
C MET A 111 -12.94 -12.01 6.67
N TRP A 112 -11.63 -11.99 6.81
CA TRP A 112 -10.89 -12.74 7.81
C TRP A 112 -10.50 -11.77 8.91
N TYR A 113 -10.93 -12.05 10.14
CA TYR A 113 -10.70 -11.19 11.29
C TYR A 113 -10.22 -12.03 12.48
N SER A 114 -9.46 -11.41 13.36
CA SER A 114 -8.93 -12.07 14.54
C SER A 114 -9.79 -11.77 15.76
N THR A 115 -9.87 -12.74 16.66
CA THR A 115 -10.45 -12.56 18.00
C THR A 115 -9.40 -12.91 19.04
N HIS A 116 -9.56 -12.45 20.28
CA HIS A 116 -8.59 -12.73 21.32
C HIS A 116 -9.31 -12.93 22.67
N ASP A 117 -9.02 -14.06 23.32
CA ASP A 117 -9.43 -14.27 24.70
C ASP A 117 -8.45 -13.58 25.65
N PRO A 118 -8.87 -12.55 26.38
CA PRO A 118 -7.99 -11.83 27.31
C PRO A 118 -7.54 -12.70 28.51
N LYS A 119 -8.20 -13.85 28.75
CA LYS A 119 -7.88 -14.79 29.84
C LYS A 119 -7.01 -15.96 29.36
N ASP A 120 -7.05 -16.25 28.07
CA ASP A 120 -6.26 -17.32 27.48
C ASP A 120 -4.96 -16.73 26.91
N GLN A 121 -3.83 -17.19 27.44
CA GLN A 121 -2.51 -16.84 26.91
C GLN A 121 -2.18 -17.58 25.61
N GLY A 122 -3.12 -18.35 25.07
CA GLY A 122 -3.10 -18.91 23.74
C GLY A 122 -3.18 -17.84 22.66
N GLY A 123 -2.96 -17.91 21.47
CA GLY A 123 -3.07 -16.89 20.44
C GLY A 123 -4.52 -16.59 20.03
N PRO A 124 -4.70 -15.59 19.16
CA PRO A 124 -6.01 -15.26 18.63
C PRO A 124 -6.56 -16.36 17.71
N TYR A 125 -7.90 -16.50 17.68
CA TYR A 125 -8.56 -17.23 16.60
C TYR A 125 -8.57 -16.40 15.33
N LEU A 126 -8.50 -17.04 14.17
CA LEU A 126 -8.86 -16.43 12.91
C LEU A 126 -10.28 -16.88 12.53
N CYS A 127 -11.15 -15.91 12.33
CA CYS A 127 -12.57 -16.11 12.01
C CYS A 127 -12.89 -15.58 10.61
N TYR A 128 -14.03 -16.01 10.06
CA TYR A 128 -14.48 -15.64 8.72
C TYR A 128 -15.89 -15.05 8.75
N ALA A 129 -16.12 -13.98 7.99
CA ALA A 129 -17.43 -13.39 7.83
C ALA A 129 -17.69 -13.02 6.37
N THR A 130 -18.97 -12.91 5.99
CA THR A 130 -19.39 -12.54 4.63
C THR A 130 -20.36 -11.39 4.66
N SER A 131 -20.43 -10.64 3.54
CA SER A 131 -21.39 -9.56 3.38
C SER A 131 -21.74 -9.34 1.90
N LYS A 132 -22.99 -9.05 1.60
CA LYS A 132 -23.42 -8.65 0.24
C LYS A 132 -23.02 -7.21 -0.09
N GLY A 133 -23.13 -6.31 0.88
CA GLY A 133 -22.88 -4.87 0.70
C GLY A 133 -21.61 -4.35 1.37
N GLY A 134 -20.96 -5.15 2.23
CA GLY A 134 -19.77 -4.79 2.97
C GLY A 134 -20.00 -3.95 4.23
N TYR A 135 -21.25 -3.72 4.63
CA TYR A 135 -21.60 -2.99 5.85
C TYR A 135 -22.34 -3.85 6.89
N VAL A 136 -23.14 -4.80 6.43
CA VAL A 136 -23.84 -5.78 7.29
C VAL A 136 -23.20 -7.13 7.02
N TRP A 137 -22.75 -7.80 8.09
CA TRP A 137 -21.93 -8.99 8.00
C TRP A 137 -22.58 -10.19 8.65
N ASP A 138 -22.53 -11.32 7.95
CA ASP A 138 -22.96 -12.62 8.42
C ASP A 138 -21.75 -13.45 8.90
N ARG A 139 -21.94 -14.23 9.96
CA ARG A 139 -20.98 -15.20 10.50
C ARG A 139 -21.45 -16.61 10.14
N PRO A 140 -21.06 -17.14 8.97
CA PRO A 140 -21.50 -18.46 8.55
C PRO A 140 -20.94 -19.52 9.51
N GLU A 141 -21.75 -20.52 9.85
CA GLU A 141 -21.26 -21.70 10.55
C GLU A 141 -20.37 -22.52 9.62
N LEU A 142 -19.17 -22.88 10.09
CA LEU A 142 -18.17 -23.64 9.35
C LEU A 142 -17.97 -25.01 9.99
N ASP A 143 -17.40 -25.95 9.23
CA ASP A 143 -17.11 -27.32 9.66
C ASP A 143 -15.78 -27.48 10.40
N ILE A 144 -14.94 -26.42 10.46
CA ILE A 144 -13.62 -26.45 11.14
C ILE A 144 -13.80 -26.54 12.66
N VAL A 145 -14.62 -25.67 13.25
CA VAL A 145 -15.01 -25.70 14.66
C VAL A 145 -16.53 -25.58 14.71
N SER A 146 -17.21 -26.68 15.04
CA SER A 146 -18.66 -26.78 14.99
C SER A 146 -19.38 -25.65 15.73
N GLY A 147 -20.40 -25.06 15.13
CA GLY A 147 -21.19 -23.98 15.69
C GLY A 147 -20.49 -22.60 15.62
N THR A 148 -19.37 -22.50 14.89
CA THR A 148 -18.59 -21.26 14.81
C THR A 148 -18.22 -20.90 13.36
N ASN A 149 -17.68 -19.69 13.18
CA ASN A 149 -17.07 -19.24 11.93
C ASN A 149 -15.53 -19.18 12.03
N ILE A 150 -14.94 -19.99 12.92
CA ILE A 150 -13.49 -20.05 13.12
C ILE A 150 -12.85 -20.87 11.99
N VAL A 151 -11.80 -20.31 11.35
CA VAL A 151 -11.02 -20.98 10.30
C VAL A 151 -9.66 -21.48 10.79
N PHE A 152 -9.14 -20.90 11.88
CA PHE A 152 -8.01 -21.42 12.65
C PHE A 152 -8.34 -21.33 14.14
N ASP A 153 -8.26 -22.45 14.83
CA ASP A 153 -8.42 -22.49 16.27
C ASP A 153 -7.15 -21.99 17.00
N LYS A 154 -7.21 -21.93 18.31
CA LYS A 154 -6.09 -21.45 19.15
C LYS A 154 -4.82 -22.30 19.06
N GLN A 155 -4.88 -23.54 18.57
CA GLN A 155 -3.70 -24.39 18.44
C GLN A 155 -2.73 -23.86 17.41
N GLU A 156 -3.23 -23.23 16.36
CA GLU A 156 -2.40 -22.56 15.33
C GLU A 156 -1.82 -21.22 15.80
N ASN A 157 -2.39 -20.61 16.86
CA ASN A 157 -1.92 -19.37 17.47
C ASN A 157 -1.64 -18.28 16.42
N THR A 158 -2.69 -17.87 15.70
CA THR A 158 -2.61 -16.97 14.56
C THR A 158 -2.31 -15.53 14.98
N HIS A 159 -1.18 -14.95 14.57
CA HIS A 159 -0.86 -13.56 14.83
C HIS A 159 -0.49 -12.81 13.56
N GLY A 160 -1.09 -11.63 13.35
CA GLY A 160 -0.85 -10.78 12.19
C GLY A 160 -1.24 -11.40 10.84
N PRO A 161 -2.33 -12.19 10.74
CA PRO A 161 -2.66 -12.90 9.52
C PRO A 161 -3.02 -11.94 8.39
N SER A 162 -2.62 -12.31 7.17
CA SER A 162 -2.95 -11.61 5.94
C SER A 162 -3.33 -12.61 4.86
N VAL A 163 -4.45 -12.37 4.19
CA VAL A 163 -4.96 -13.22 3.12
C VAL A 163 -4.84 -12.50 1.78
N LEU A 164 -4.29 -13.19 0.79
CA LEU A 164 -4.24 -12.77 -0.61
C LEU A 164 -5.05 -13.74 -1.47
N PHE A 165 -5.90 -13.20 -2.34
CA PHE A 165 -6.52 -13.97 -3.42
C PHE A 165 -5.76 -13.73 -4.72
N ASP A 166 -5.20 -14.80 -5.29
CA ASP A 166 -4.47 -14.81 -6.54
C ASP A 166 -5.19 -15.69 -7.58
N PRO A 167 -6.12 -15.14 -8.34
CA PRO A 167 -6.86 -15.89 -9.34
C PRO A 167 -5.99 -16.37 -10.52
N GLU A 168 -4.79 -15.79 -10.69
CA GLU A 168 -3.84 -16.15 -11.74
C GLU A 168 -2.94 -17.33 -11.35
N ASP A 169 -2.98 -17.84 -10.09
CA ASP A 169 -2.25 -19.05 -9.72
C ASP A 169 -2.80 -20.24 -10.51
N PRO A 170 -1.95 -20.94 -11.28
CA PRO A 170 -2.37 -22.07 -12.12
C PRO A 170 -2.92 -23.24 -11.28
N ASP A 171 -2.48 -23.38 -10.03
CA ASP A 171 -3.00 -24.38 -9.10
C ASP A 171 -4.17 -23.79 -8.31
N ALA A 172 -5.39 -24.23 -8.63
CA ALA A 172 -6.61 -23.77 -7.99
C ALA A 172 -6.59 -23.98 -6.46
N SER A 173 -5.87 -25.00 -5.96
CA SER A 173 -5.73 -25.28 -4.53
C SER A 173 -4.88 -24.25 -3.78
N ARG A 174 -4.20 -23.33 -4.49
CA ARG A 174 -3.30 -22.30 -3.97
C ARG A 174 -3.81 -20.89 -4.19
N ARG A 175 -4.98 -20.67 -4.77
CA ARG A 175 -5.49 -19.34 -5.12
C ARG A 175 -5.69 -18.43 -3.92
N TYR A 176 -6.03 -18.97 -2.76
CA TYR A 176 -5.96 -18.23 -1.51
C TYR A 176 -4.63 -18.55 -0.83
N LYS A 177 -3.95 -17.49 -0.43
CA LYS A 177 -2.65 -17.55 0.24
C LYS A 177 -2.74 -16.76 1.54
N LEU A 178 -2.22 -17.35 2.61
CA LEU A 178 -2.20 -16.71 3.92
C LEU A 178 -0.78 -16.72 4.47
N MET A 179 -0.38 -15.60 5.02
CA MET A 179 0.82 -15.49 5.86
C MET A 179 0.44 -15.06 7.25
N MET A 180 1.09 -15.66 8.27
CA MET A 180 0.92 -15.31 9.68
C MET A 180 2.15 -15.69 10.48
N ARG A 181 2.28 -15.12 11.67
CA ARG A 181 3.22 -15.58 12.68
C ARG A 181 2.55 -16.62 13.58
N PRO A 182 3.07 -17.85 13.70
CA PRO A 182 2.53 -18.84 14.61
C PRO A 182 3.04 -18.60 16.04
N GLY A 183 2.17 -18.19 16.93
CA GLY A 183 2.52 -17.98 18.34
C GLY A 183 3.61 -16.94 18.56
N LYS A 184 4.51 -17.26 19.50
CA LYS A 184 5.67 -16.42 19.84
C LYS A 184 6.92 -16.77 19.01
N THR A 185 6.81 -17.65 18.04
CA THR A 185 7.93 -18.06 17.19
C THR A 185 8.37 -16.87 16.31
N PRO A 186 9.66 -16.53 16.26
CA PRO A 186 10.16 -15.43 15.42
C PRO A 186 10.24 -15.86 13.94
N ALA A 187 9.09 -16.18 13.37
CA ALA A 187 8.97 -16.70 12.02
C ALA A 187 7.61 -16.41 11.42
N ILE A 188 7.56 -16.25 10.10
CA ILE A 188 6.32 -16.14 9.32
C ILE A 188 6.15 -17.44 8.54
N VAL A 189 4.97 -18.03 8.64
CA VAL A 189 4.58 -19.26 7.92
C VAL A 189 3.54 -18.93 6.86
N ALA A 190 3.43 -19.80 5.86
CA ALA A 190 2.49 -19.67 4.78
C ALA A 190 1.50 -20.83 4.73
N TYR A 191 0.29 -20.53 4.27
CA TYR A 191 -0.77 -21.51 4.03
C TYR A 191 -1.40 -21.25 2.66
N PHE A 192 -1.94 -22.33 2.06
CA PHE A 192 -2.71 -22.28 0.84
C PHE A 192 -4.12 -22.82 1.05
N SER A 193 -5.06 -22.30 0.27
CA SER A 193 -6.44 -22.77 0.26
C SER A 193 -7.07 -22.56 -1.12
N SER A 194 -8.04 -23.40 -1.48
CA SER A 194 -8.87 -23.24 -2.67
C SER A 194 -10.07 -22.32 -2.45
N ASP A 195 -10.54 -22.16 -1.21
CA ASP A 195 -11.79 -21.47 -0.86
C ASP A 195 -11.63 -20.33 0.15
N GLY A 196 -10.46 -20.26 0.82
CA GLY A 196 -10.17 -19.30 1.88
C GLY A 196 -10.69 -19.70 3.27
N ILE A 197 -11.18 -20.93 3.42
CA ILE A 197 -11.73 -21.50 4.65
C ILE A 197 -10.87 -22.67 5.10
N HIS A 198 -10.64 -23.65 4.22
CA HIS A 198 -9.84 -24.83 4.50
C HIS A 198 -8.39 -24.59 4.12
N TRP A 199 -7.53 -24.44 5.12
CA TRP A 199 -6.14 -24.08 4.95
C TRP A 199 -5.20 -25.26 5.16
N ARG A 200 -4.24 -25.41 4.27
CA ARG A 200 -3.12 -26.35 4.42
C ARG A 200 -1.81 -25.59 4.53
N LYS A 201 -0.94 -25.99 5.44
CA LYS A 201 0.40 -25.41 5.55
C LYS A 201 1.15 -25.58 4.22
N ALA A 202 1.79 -24.52 3.74
CA ALA A 202 2.44 -24.51 2.45
C ALA A 202 3.72 -25.38 2.44
N GLN A 203 4.47 -25.35 3.56
CA GLN A 203 5.68 -26.14 3.79
C GLN A 203 5.94 -26.29 5.30
N ALA A 204 6.80 -27.22 5.69
CA ALA A 204 7.16 -27.46 7.07
C ALA A 204 7.92 -26.29 7.70
N GLU A 205 8.90 -25.74 6.95
CA GLU A 205 9.73 -24.63 7.39
C GLU A 205 9.03 -23.28 7.25
N PRO A 206 9.38 -22.28 8.07
CA PRO A 206 8.94 -20.90 7.86
C PRO A 206 9.38 -20.35 6.51
N VAL A 207 8.53 -19.49 5.93
CA VAL A 207 8.86 -18.82 4.66
C VAL A 207 9.74 -17.57 4.88
N ILE A 208 9.60 -16.91 6.05
CA ILE A 208 10.45 -15.78 6.44
C ILE A 208 10.85 -15.97 7.91
N ARG A 209 12.13 -15.83 8.20
CA ARG A 209 12.65 -15.82 9.58
C ARG A 209 12.74 -14.37 10.07
N ALA A 210 11.65 -13.90 10.68
CA ALA A 210 11.57 -12.56 11.25
C ALA A 210 10.59 -12.55 12.43
N ASN A 211 10.92 -11.79 13.46
CA ASN A 211 10.05 -11.58 14.63
C ASN A 211 9.04 -10.45 14.36
N SER A 212 8.06 -10.74 13.53
CA SER A 212 7.05 -9.77 13.15
C SER A 212 5.85 -9.84 14.10
N ASP A 213 5.84 -8.97 15.08
CA ASP A 213 4.73 -8.80 16.02
C ASP A 213 3.78 -7.69 15.55
N CYS A 214 3.30 -7.79 14.31
CA CYS A 214 2.35 -6.85 13.72
C CYS A 214 1.55 -7.53 12.60
N HIS A 215 0.58 -6.81 12.06
CA HIS A 215 -0.13 -7.19 10.86
C HIS A 215 0.83 -7.28 9.67
N ILE A 216 0.87 -8.43 9.01
CA ILE A 216 1.71 -8.67 7.83
C ILE A 216 1.03 -8.06 6.61
N GLY A 217 1.73 -7.21 5.85
CA GLY A 217 1.23 -6.73 4.55
C GLY A 217 1.52 -7.75 3.45
N LEU A 218 0.60 -7.90 2.50
CA LEU A 218 0.74 -8.92 1.46
C LEU A 218 0.02 -8.48 0.18
N TYR A 219 0.73 -8.48 -0.96
CA TYR A 219 0.14 -8.28 -2.27
C TYR A 219 0.96 -8.98 -3.36
N ARG A 220 0.37 -9.16 -4.54
CA ARG A 220 1.09 -9.55 -5.75
C ARG A 220 1.23 -8.34 -6.66
N ASP A 221 2.46 -8.01 -7.03
CA ASP A 221 2.72 -6.88 -7.92
C ASP A 221 2.25 -7.23 -9.34
N PRO A 222 1.28 -6.49 -9.87
CA PRO A 222 0.75 -6.77 -11.20
C PRO A 222 1.72 -6.42 -12.33
N LYS A 223 2.81 -5.70 -12.08
CA LYS A 223 3.83 -5.34 -13.07
C LYS A 223 4.86 -6.46 -13.20
N THR A 224 5.40 -6.91 -12.10
CA THR A 224 6.47 -7.91 -12.03
C THR A 224 5.95 -9.33 -11.88
N GLY A 225 4.73 -9.50 -11.34
CA GLY A 225 4.18 -10.80 -10.96
C GLY A 225 4.69 -11.32 -9.62
N LEU A 226 5.63 -10.61 -8.97
CA LEU A 226 6.20 -11.01 -7.69
C LEU A 226 5.22 -10.82 -6.54
N TYR A 227 5.26 -11.71 -5.58
CA TYR A 227 4.61 -11.52 -4.29
C TYR A 227 5.46 -10.58 -3.44
N GLN A 228 4.80 -9.69 -2.72
CA GLN A 228 5.43 -8.69 -1.86
C GLN A 228 4.84 -8.81 -0.46
N SER A 229 5.70 -8.76 0.54
CA SER A 229 5.27 -8.75 1.94
C SER A 229 5.96 -7.64 2.72
N SER A 230 5.23 -6.99 3.62
CA SER A 230 5.75 -6.07 4.61
C SER A 230 5.52 -6.59 6.01
N TYR A 231 6.50 -6.37 6.88
CA TYR A 231 6.49 -6.87 8.24
C TYR A 231 7.54 -6.13 9.10
N ARG A 232 7.63 -6.47 10.37
CA ARG A 232 8.70 -6.01 11.26
C ARG A 232 9.80 -7.07 11.39
N THR A 233 10.97 -6.63 11.84
CA THR A 233 12.10 -7.48 12.23
C THR A 233 12.47 -7.24 13.69
N ASP A 234 13.56 -7.83 14.15
CA ASP A 234 14.12 -7.63 15.51
C ASP A 234 14.84 -6.29 15.71
N ALA A 235 14.61 -5.31 14.84
CA ALA A 235 15.13 -3.97 15.02
C ALA A 235 14.69 -3.37 16.37
N PRO A 236 15.54 -2.54 17.01
CA PRO A 236 15.27 -2.04 18.35
C PRO A 236 14.01 -1.16 18.44
N ASP A 237 13.63 -0.51 17.36
CA ASP A 237 12.41 0.28 17.19
C ASP A 237 11.50 -0.31 16.10
N ARG A 238 10.25 0.19 16.00
CA ARG A 238 9.30 -0.28 14.99
C ARG A 238 9.52 0.46 13.68
N ARG A 239 9.97 -0.29 12.67
CA ARG A 239 10.14 0.13 11.26
C ARG A 239 9.48 -0.89 10.36
N VAL A 240 9.22 -0.51 9.12
CA VAL A 240 8.63 -1.41 8.13
C VAL A 240 9.72 -1.98 7.24
N TRP A 241 9.77 -3.29 7.18
CA TRP A 241 10.65 -4.07 6.31
C TRP A 241 9.82 -4.76 5.23
N ARG A 242 10.45 -5.12 4.14
CA ARG A 242 9.82 -5.85 3.03
C ARG A 242 10.68 -6.99 2.51
N SER A 243 10.03 -7.96 1.90
CA SER A 243 10.63 -9.03 1.08
C SER A 243 9.75 -9.32 -0.11
N GLU A 244 10.31 -10.00 -1.10
CA GLU A 244 9.61 -10.41 -2.31
C GLU A 244 9.86 -11.88 -2.64
N SER A 245 8.94 -12.50 -3.40
CA SER A 245 9.00 -13.91 -3.77
C SER A 245 8.39 -14.16 -5.15
N GLU A 246 8.96 -15.08 -5.91
CA GLU A 246 8.42 -15.55 -7.18
C GLU A 246 7.34 -16.63 -7.01
N ASP A 247 7.46 -17.44 -5.96
CA ASP A 247 6.68 -18.68 -5.75
C ASP A 247 5.87 -18.73 -4.45
N PHE A 248 5.95 -17.65 -3.62
CA PHE A 248 5.33 -17.53 -2.30
C PHE A 248 6.00 -18.39 -1.20
N LEU A 249 7.00 -19.18 -1.51
CA LEU A 249 7.71 -20.07 -0.59
C LEU A 249 9.12 -19.59 -0.25
N HIS A 250 9.82 -19.05 -1.25
CA HIS A 250 11.17 -18.53 -1.12
C HIS A 250 11.15 -17.00 -1.18
N TRP A 251 11.57 -16.36 -0.10
CA TRP A 251 11.53 -14.91 0.05
C TRP A 251 12.93 -14.32 0.16
N THR A 252 13.13 -13.16 -0.44
CA THR A 252 14.38 -12.42 -0.35
C THR A 252 14.68 -12.00 1.10
N ARG A 253 15.93 -11.62 1.36
CA ARG A 253 16.29 -11.00 2.65
C ARG A 253 15.47 -9.74 2.91
N PRO A 254 15.20 -9.42 4.20
CA PRO A 254 14.50 -8.20 4.56
C PRO A 254 15.25 -6.95 4.09
N LEU A 255 14.53 -6.04 3.44
CA LEU A 255 14.99 -4.70 3.11
C LEU A 255 14.16 -3.68 3.88
N LEU A 256 14.79 -2.64 4.41
CA LEU A 256 14.08 -1.53 5.03
C LEU A 256 13.24 -0.82 3.97
N ALA A 257 11.92 -0.77 4.18
CA ALA A 257 11.00 -0.09 3.27
C ALA A 257 10.83 1.37 3.66
N ILE A 258 10.49 1.64 4.93
CA ILE A 258 10.27 2.99 5.43
C ILE A 258 10.52 3.05 6.93
N GLU A 259 11.05 4.17 7.40
CA GLU A 259 11.29 4.49 8.80
C GLU A 259 10.93 5.95 9.10
N PRO A 260 10.72 6.33 10.37
CA PRO A 260 10.53 7.73 10.75
C PRO A 260 11.70 8.61 10.32
N ASP A 261 11.40 9.86 9.99
CA ASP A 261 12.38 10.86 9.56
C ASP A 261 12.37 12.11 10.46
N ALA A 262 13.18 13.11 10.12
CA ALA A 262 13.32 14.33 10.91
C ALA A 262 12.04 15.20 10.98
N SER A 263 11.02 14.91 10.19
CA SER A 263 9.71 15.58 10.25
C SER A 263 8.78 14.98 11.30
N ASP A 264 9.12 13.80 11.82
CA ASP A 264 8.35 13.11 12.85
C ASP A 264 8.80 13.54 14.25
N PRO A 265 7.89 13.50 15.25
CA PRO A 265 8.28 13.54 16.66
C PRO A 265 9.31 12.44 16.97
N ALA A 266 10.28 12.73 17.82
CA ALA A 266 11.44 11.85 18.08
C ALA A 266 11.08 10.43 18.56
N GLN A 267 9.91 10.24 19.17
CA GLN A 267 9.44 8.94 19.67
C GLN A 267 8.50 8.23 18.70
N THR A 268 8.22 8.80 17.54
CA THR A 268 7.34 8.17 16.53
C THR A 268 7.93 6.85 16.05
N GLN A 269 7.09 5.83 15.96
CA GLN A 269 7.45 4.52 15.41
C GLN A 269 6.44 4.12 14.33
N PHE A 270 6.88 3.35 13.34
CA PHE A 270 6.00 2.81 12.32
C PHE A 270 5.57 1.40 12.71
N TYR A 271 4.33 1.27 13.18
CA TYR A 271 3.83 0.02 13.72
C TYR A 271 3.71 -1.08 12.67
N GLY A 272 3.36 -0.72 11.46
CA GLY A 272 3.26 -1.59 10.29
C GLY A 272 2.78 -0.80 9.07
N MET A 273 2.85 -1.39 7.90
CA MET A 273 2.33 -0.79 6.67
C MET A 273 1.71 -1.86 5.80
N GLN A 274 0.43 -1.72 5.51
CA GLN A 274 -0.23 -2.54 4.52
C GLN A 274 0.00 -1.93 3.14
N MET A 275 0.27 -2.76 2.14
CA MET A 275 0.64 -2.29 0.81
C MET A 275 -0.36 -2.81 -0.24
N THR A 276 -0.72 -1.97 -1.20
CA THR A 276 -1.69 -2.32 -2.25
C THR A 276 -1.35 -1.64 -3.56
N PRO A 277 -1.30 -2.38 -4.69
CA PRO A 277 -1.14 -1.76 -6.00
C PRO A 277 -2.34 -0.88 -6.36
N TYR A 278 -2.07 0.32 -6.86
CA TYR A 278 -3.08 1.24 -7.35
C TYR A 278 -2.58 2.03 -8.57
N GLY A 279 -3.15 1.76 -9.75
CA GLY A 279 -2.67 2.35 -11.00
C GLY A 279 -1.20 2.01 -11.25
N ASN A 280 -0.35 3.03 -11.39
CA ASN A 280 1.09 2.87 -11.61
C ASN A 280 1.91 2.87 -10.30
N TYR A 281 1.24 2.87 -9.16
CA TYR A 281 1.86 3.02 -7.84
C TYR A 281 1.56 1.82 -6.95
N VAL A 282 2.29 1.74 -5.85
CA VAL A 282 1.92 0.96 -4.68
C VAL A 282 1.59 1.94 -3.58
N MET A 283 0.39 1.85 -3.02
CA MET A 283 -0.06 2.66 -1.89
C MET A 283 0.27 1.94 -0.58
N GLY A 284 0.65 2.70 0.43
CA GLY A 284 0.98 2.21 1.77
C GLY A 284 0.04 2.80 2.82
N TRP A 285 -0.64 1.94 3.56
CA TRP A 285 -1.49 2.30 4.70
C TRP A 285 -0.63 2.16 5.95
N LEU A 286 0.03 3.25 6.33
CA LEU A 286 1.07 3.28 7.34
C LEU A 286 0.46 3.51 8.72
N SER A 287 0.61 2.53 9.62
CA SER A 287 0.20 2.65 11.02
C SER A 287 1.26 3.41 11.80
N MET A 288 0.92 4.63 12.21
CA MET A 288 1.76 5.53 13.00
C MET A 288 1.55 5.25 14.48
N PHE A 289 2.58 4.82 15.17
CA PHE A 289 2.56 4.67 16.63
C PHE A 289 3.13 5.92 17.27
N ASN A 290 2.27 6.64 17.98
CA ASN A 290 2.58 7.92 18.60
C ASN A 290 2.66 7.73 20.12
N THR A 291 3.86 7.80 20.68
CA THR A 291 4.10 7.77 22.12
C THR A 291 4.78 9.06 22.58
N ARG A 292 4.59 9.41 23.83
CA ARG A 292 5.32 10.49 24.52
C ARG A 292 6.39 9.94 25.47
N GLU A 293 6.39 8.63 25.65
CA GLU A 293 7.33 7.97 26.55
C GLU A 293 8.74 7.99 25.96
N THR A 294 9.70 8.43 26.76
CA THR A 294 11.12 8.48 26.41
C THR A 294 11.88 7.26 26.91
N ASP A 295 11.34 6.55 27.90
CA ASP A 295 11.89 5.28 28.36
C ASP A 295 11.71 4.20 27.29
N PHE A 296 12.79 3.55 26.93
CA PHE A 296 12.81 2.56 25.84
C PHE A 296 11.80 1.43 26.03
N LYS A 297 11.59 0.98 27.26
CA LYS A 297 10.64 -0.09 27.58
C LYS A 297 9.19 0.39 27.36
N TRP A 298 8.86 1.55 27.88
CA TRP A 298 7.50 2.09 27.84
C TRP A 298 7.16 2.74 26.51
N SER A 299 8.14 3.29 25.80
CA SER A 299 7.94 3.84 24.45
C SER A 299 7.41 2.82 23.44
N LYS A 300 7.56 1.52 23.72
CA LYS A 300 6.98 0.44 22.91
C LYS A 300 5.59 0.02 23.34
N MET A 301 5.17 0.38 24.54
CA MET A 301 3.98 -0.17 25.19
C MET A 301 2.87 0.85 25.40
N ASP A 302 3.16 2.14 25.31
CA ASP A 302 2.20 3.19 25.60
C ASP A 302 2.13 4.21 24.46
N GLY A 303 0.99 4.26 23.78
CA GLY A 303 0.79 5.19 22.67
C GLY A 303 -0.52 4.97 21.93
N THR A 304 -0.82 5.91 21.06
CA THR A 304 -1.94 5.84 20.13
C THR A 304 -1.49 5.35 18.75
N MET A 305 -2.43 4.85 17.95
CA MET A 305 -2.18 4.51 16.54
C MET A 305 -3.20 5.17 15.63
N ASP A 306 -2.72 5.91 14.65
CA ASP A 306 -3.51 6.44 13.54
C ASP A 306 -2.89 6.05 12.20
N LEU A 307 -3.54 6.41 11.10
CA LEU A 307 -3.10 6.00 9.78
C LEU A 307 -2.59 7.19 8.97
N ASP A 308 -1.36 7.04 8.46
CA ASP A 308 -0.79 7.91 7.44
C ASP A 308 -0.84 7.22 6.06
N LEU A 309 -0.63 8.00 5.00
CA LEU A 309 -0.64 7.52 3.63
C LEU A 309 0.75 7.67 3.01
N ALA A 310 1.26 6.56 2.49
CA ALA A 310 2.49 6.51 1.73
C ALA A 310 2.25 5.99 0.31
N TYR A 311 3.16 6.29 -0.60
CA TYR A 311 3.17 5.72 -1.94
C TYR A 311 4.58 5.39 -2.40
N SER A 312 4.66 4.47 -3.33
CA SER A 312 5.88 4.13 -4.04
C SER A 312 5.60 3.93 -5.52
N ARG A 313 6.55 4.24 -6.41
CA ARG A 313 6.46 3.95 -7.84
C ARG A 313 6.91 2.53 -8.17
N ASP A 314 7.76 1.98 -7.34
CA ASP A 314 8.51 0.74 -7.58
C ASP A 314 8.40 -0.28 -6.43
N GLY A 315 7.74 0.07 -5.33
CA GLY A 315 7.65 -0.75 -4.12
C GLY A 315 8.89 -0.71 -3.23
N TYR A 316 9.94 0.06 -3.62
CA TYR A 316 11.20 0.17 -2.88
C TYR A 316 11.38 1.54 -2.22
N CYS A 317 11.22 2.62 -3.00
CA CYS A 317 11.35 3.99 -2.52
C CYS A 317 9.99 4.53 -2.13
N TRP A 318 9.79 4.81 -0.85
CA TRP A 318 8.52 5.24 -0.30
C TRP A 318 8.51 6.73 0.05
N HIS A 319 7.38 7.37 -0.21
CA HIS A 319 7.12 8.77 0.09
C HIS A 319 5.83 8.89 0.91
N ARG A 320 5.84 9.70 1.95
CA ARG A 320 4.64 10.00 2.76
C ARG A 320 3.91 11.19 2.17
N LEU A 321 2.58 11.16 2.22
CA LEU A 321 1.74 12.19 1.63
C LEU A 321 1.24 13.22 2.65
N GLY A 322 1.03 12.80 3.89
CA GLY A 322 0.34 13.59 4.89
C GLY A 322 1.14 14.74 5.49
N GLN A 323 2.47 14.65 5.54
CA GLN A 323 3.36 15.63 6.19
C GLN A 323 2.80 16.12 7.55
N GLY A 324 2.37 15.19 8.41
CA GLY A 324 1.73 15.48 9.70
C GLY A 324 0.20 15.46 9.70
N THR A 325 -0.46 15.49 8.54
CA THR A 325 -1.91 15.26 8.44
C THR A 325 -2.18 13.76 8.32
N ARG A 326 -2.96 13.20 9.23
CA ARG A 326 -3.32 11.78 9.21
C ARG A 326 -4.32 11.48 8.10
N PHE A 327 -4.13 10.38 7.41
CA PHE A 327 -5.04 9.94 6.35
C PHE A 327 -6.39 9.46 6.92
N ILE A 328 -6.35 8.55 7.90
CA ILE A 328 -7.53 8.25 8.71
C ILE A 328 -7.17 8.64 10.15
N PRO A 329 -7.73 9.75 10.67
CA PRO A 329 -7.47 10.20 12.03
C PRO A 329 -8.22 9.35 13.04
N LEU A 330 -7.75 9.38 14.28
CA LEU A 330 -8.51 8.85 15.42
C LEU A 330 -9.91 9.49 15.49
N GLY A 331 -10.84 8.78 16.10
CA GLY A 331 -12.13 9.34 16.50
C GLY A 331 -11.98 10.30 17.66
N GLU A 332 -13.10 10.86 18.10
CA GLU A 332 -13.14 11.68 19.31
C GLU A 332 -12.71 10.87 20.53
N GLU A 333 -12.17 11.56 21.54
CA GLU A 333 -11.78 10.91 22.79
C GLU A 333 -12.98 10.18 23.43
N GLY A 334 -12.75 8.94 23.83
CA GLY A 334 -13.81 8.06 24.36
C GLY A 334 -14.65 7.35 23.30
N SER A 335 -14.51 7.70 22.02
CA SER A 335 -15.17 6.94 20.95
C SER A 335 -14.52 5.56 20.73
N TRP A 336 -15.25 4.65 20.10
CA TRP A 336 -14.81 3.27 19.85
C TRP A 336 -13.50 3.16 19.07
N ASP A 337 -13.12 4.19 18.31
CA ASP A 337 -11.91 4.28 17.49
C ASP A 337 -11.04 5.49 17.87
N GLY A 338 -11.16 5.96 19.13
CA GLY A 338 -10.51 7.18 19.61
C GLY A 338 -9.02 7.04 19.95
N GLN A 339 -8.47 5.82 20.05
CA GLN A 339 -7.09 5.63 20.50
C GLN A 339 -6.22 4.81 19.54
N MET A 340 -6.76 3.81 18.87
CA MET A 340 -5.99 3.03 17.91
C MET A 340 -6.83 2.66 16.68
N LEU A 341 -6.19 2.71 15.51
CA LEU A 341 -6.72 2.24 14.23
C LEU A 341 -5.76 1.22 13.62
N ILE A 342 -6.31 0.13 13.10
CA ILE A 342 -5.55 -0.93 12.44
C ILE A 342 -6.25 -1.27 11.12
N PRO A 343 -5.60 -1.00 9.97
CA PRO A 343 -6.23 -1.19 8.68
C PRO A 343 -6.28 -2.67 8.28
N SER A 344 -7.26 -3.04 7.49
CA SER A 344 -7.25 -4.28 6.69
C SER A 344 -6.03 -4.33 5.77
N THR A 345 -5.61 -5.51 5.35
CA THR A 345 -4.49 -5.70 4.42
C THR A 345 -4.65 -4.88 3.14
N THR A 346 -5.85 -4.74 2.63
CA THR A 346 -6.14 -3.99 1.42
C THR A 346 -7.49 -3.27 1.53
N PRO A 347 -7.66 -2.08 0.93
CA PRO A 347 -8.98 -1.51 0.71
C PRO A 347 -9.70 -2.22 -0.44
N ILE A 348 -10.99 -1.99 -0.56
CA ILE A 348 -11.81 -2.47 -1.68
C ILE A 348 -11.99 -1.35 -2.69
N PHE A 349 -11.55 -1.58 -3.91
CA PHE A 349 -11.72 -0.64 -5.02
C PHE A 349 -13.04 -0.94 -5.72
N LEU A 350 -14.02 -0.05 -5.55
CA LEU A 350 -15.33 -0.09 -6.19
C LEU A 350 -15.37 0.97 -7.30
N GLU A 351 -16.41 0.90 -8.12
CA GLU A 351 -16.58 1.85 -9.23
C GLU A 351 -16.65 3.31 -8.75
N ASN A 352 -17.38 3.55 -7.67
CA ASN A 352 -17.68 4.90 -7.19
C ASN A 352 -16.98 5.26 -5.89
N GLU A 353 -16.28 4.32 -5.24
CA GLU A 353 -15.56 4.58 -3.99
C GLU A 353 -14.37 3.64 -3.80
N ILE A 354 -13.41 4.07 -3.00
CA ILE A 354 -12.40 3.23 -2.36
C ILE A 354 -12.86 3.04 -0.92
N ARG A 355 -13.17 1.80 -0.53
CA ARG A 355 -13.64 1.50 0.81
C ARG A 355 -12.53 0.92 1.66
N PHE A 356 -12.25 1.57 2.77
CA PHE A 356 -11.30 1.15 3.79
C PHE A 356 -12.05 0.47 4.93
N TYR A 357 -11.49 -0.65 5.41
CA TYR A 357 -11.92 -1.28 6.65
C TYR A 357 -10.80 -1.18 7.66
N TYR A 358 -11.15 -0.91 8.91
CA TYR A 358 -10.19 -0.80 10.00
C TYR A 358 -10.79 -1.25 11.33
N ALA A 359 -9.97 -1.87 12.16
CA ALA A 359 -10.33 -2.05 13.56
C ALA A 359 -10.03 -0.76 14.33
N GLY A 360 -10.87 -0.45 15.30
CA GLY A 360 -10.71 0.67 16.21
C GLY A 360 -10.86 0.26 17.65
N THR A 361 -10.15 0.92 18.56
CA THR A 361 -10.28 0.71 20.02
C THR A 361 -10.27 2.04 20.77
N PRO A 362 -11.07 2.15 21.86
CA PRO A 362 -11.06 3.32 22.73
C PRO A 362 -9.86 3.37 23.67
N HIS A 363 -8.94 2.39 23.59
CA HIS A 363 -7.82 2.25 24.51
C HIS A 363 -6.48 2.40 23.78
N GLN A 364 -5.50 3.02 24.46
CA GLN A 364 -4.12 3.08 24.00
C GLN A 364 -3.47 1.70 24.02
N HIS A 365 -2.39 1.57 23.24
CA HIS A 365 -1.51 0.40 23.26
C HIS A 365 -0.73 0.35 24.57
N ARG A 366 -1.40 -0.01 25.65
CA ARG A 366 -0.82 -0.03 27.00
C ARG A 366 -1.35 -1.20 27.83
N PRO A 367 -0.50 -1.99 28.50
CA PRO A 367 -0.97 -2.92 29.51
C PRO A 367 -1.59 -2.19 30.72
N PRO A 368 -2.70 -2.66 31.29
CA PRO A 368 -3.45 -3.87 30.91
C PRO A 368 -4.46 -3.67 29.78
N TYR A 369 -4.61 -2.45 29.25
CA TYR A 369 -5.71 -2.05 28.35
C TYR A 369 -5.66 -2.71 26.97
N ILE A 370 -4.49 -3.11 26.52
CA ILE A 370 -4.33 -3.76 25.21
C ILE A 370 -5.18 -5.04 25.05
N ASN A 371 -5.62 -5.62 26.16
CA ASN A 371 -6.41 -6.86 26.18
C ASN A 371 -7.81 -6.68 26.79
N ILE A 372 -8.26 -5.43 27.12
CA ILE A 372 -9.52 -5.22 27.86
C ILE A 372 -10.75 -5.40 26.96
N GLY A 373 -10.60 -5.34 25.63
CA GLY A 373 -11.73 -5.48 24.72
C GLY A 373 -12.28 -4.17 24.20
N ASN A 374 -13.57 -4.17 23.76
CA ASN A 374 -14.25 -3.07 23.07
C ASN A 374 -13.62 -2.70 21.73
N GLU A 375 -12.90 -3.62 21.11
CA GLU A 375 -12.41 -3.43 19.77
C GLU A 375 -13.44 -3.86 18.75
N CYS A 376 -13.70 -2.99 17.79
CA CYS A 376 -14.71 -3.15 16.76
C CYS A 376 -14.12 -2.84 15.38
N ILE A 377 -14.84 -3.22 14.32
CA ILE A 377 -14.45 -2.92 12.94
C ILE A 377 -15.39 -1.86 12.37
N GLY A 378 -14.82 -0.89 11.68
CA GLY A 378 -15.51 0.16 10.95
C GLY A 378 -15.06 0.26 9.51
N ALA A 379 -15.72 1.16 8.80
CA ALA A 379 -15.46 1.47 7.41
C ALA A 379 -15.30 2.99 7.21
N ALA A 380 -14.51 3.34 6.19
CA ALA A 380 -14.42 4.69 5.68
C ALA A 380 -14.36 4.64 4.15
N SER A 381 -14.81 5.68 3.47
CA SER A 381 -14.84 5.75 2.02
C SER A 381 -14.11 6.98 1.48
N LEU A 382 -13.50 6.80 0.34
CA LEU A 382 -12.83 7.85 -0.40
C LEU A 382 -13.29 7.80 -1.86
N ARG A 383 -13.43 8.94 -2.48
CA ARG A 383 -13.64 9.06 -3.92
C ARG A 383 -12.53 8.30 -4.68
N PRO A 384 -12.80 7.58 -5.79
CA PRO A 384 -11.76 7.01 -6.64
C PRO A 384 -10.70 8.06 -6.99
N ASP A 385 -9.41 7.70 -6.95
CA ASP A 385 -8.26 8.60 -7.15
C ASP A 385 -8.15 9.79 -6.15
N GLY A 386 -9.05 9.89 -5.20
CA GLY A 386 -9.23 11.05 -4.32
C GLY A 386 -8.22 11.19 -3.18
N PHE A 387 -7.06 10.57 -3.24
CA PHE A 387 -6.06 10.60 -2.15
C PHE A 387 -5.51 12.00 -1.88
N LEU A 388 -5.35 12.79 -2.94
CA LEU A 388 -4.90 14.18 -2.88
C LEU A 388 -5.65 15.02 -3.90
N ALA A 389 -6.12 16.19 -3.47
CA ALA A 389 -6.70 17.21 -4.32
C ALA A 389 -5.67 18.30 -4.62
N LEU A 390 -5.61 18.75 -5.88
CA LEU A 390 -5.11 20.04 -6.25
C LEU A 390 -6.29 21.02 -6.18
N GLN A 391 -6.35 21.79 -5.10
CA GLN A 391 -7.44 22.71 -4.80
C GLN A 391 -7.11 24.10 -5.30
N VAL A 392 -8.09 24.77 -5.89
CA VAL A 392 -7.99 26.18 -6.31
C VAL A 392 -9.22 26.98 -5.89
N GLY A 393 -8.99 28.18 -5.38
CA GLY A 393 -10.02 29.14 -4.99
C GLY A 393 -10.39 30.12 -6.11
N GLU A 394 -10.48 31.41 -5.75
CA GLU A 394 -10.95 32.50 -6.63
C GLU A 394 -9.97 32.87 -7.76
N GLU A 395 -8.69 32.58 -7.57
CA GLU A 395 -7.69 32.84 -8.59
C GLU A 395 -7.57 31.65 -9.56
N TRP A 396 -7.12 31.90 -10.78
CA TRP A 396 -6.82 30.84 -11.72
C TRP A 396 -5.54 30.11 -11.36
N ALA A 397 -5.61 28.80 -11.36
CA ALA A 397 -4.44 27.94 -11.21
C ALA A 397 -4.12 27.21 -12.52
N GLU A 398 -2.86 26.85 -12.71
CA GLU A 398 -2.40 26.15 -13.90
C GLU A 398 -1.38 25.07 -13.54
N LEU A 399 -1.45 23.94 -14.20
CA LEU A 399 -0.40 22.92 -14.20
C LEU A 399 -0.01 22.55 -15.64
N LEU A 400 1.21 22.07 -15.80
CA LEU A 400 1.73 21.48 -17.03
C LEU A 400 2.35 20.14 -16.70
N THR A 401 1.95 19.09 -17.42
CA THR A 401 2.57 17.77 -17.28
C THR A 401 3.94 17.74 -17.95
N ARG A 402 4.78 16.81 -17.54
CA ARG A 402 5.94 16.39 -18.35
C ARG A 402 5.47 15.71 -19.63
N PRO A 403 6.32 15.60 -20.67
CA PRO A 403 5.95 14.99 -21.93
C PRO A 403 5.56 13.50 -21.75
N PHE A 404 4.55 13.07 -22.46
CA PHE A 404 4.13 11.67 -22.57
C PHE A 404 3.52 11.43 -23.96
N ALA A 405 3.27 10.16 -24.31
CA ALA A 405 2.61 9.82 -25.56
C ALA A 405 1.27 9.12 -25.29
N ILE A 406 0.26 9.36 -26.12
CA ILE A 406 -1.04 8.72 -26.06
C ILE A 406 -1.29 7.92 -27.35
N HIS A 407 -2.08 6.86 -27.23
CA HIS A 407 -2.52 6.07 -28.39
C HIS A 407 -3.90 6.46 -28.89
N GLU A 408 -4.65 7.17 -28.06
CA GLU A 408 -5.99 7.67 -28.34
C GLU A 408 -6.16 9.04 -27.68
N ALA A 409 -6.88 9.95 -28.33
CA ALA A 409 -7.11 11.31 -27.84
C ALA A 409 -8.24 11.39 -26.78
N ALA A 410 -8.50 10.32 -26.04
CA ALA A 410 -9.47 10.30 -24.97
C ALA A 410 -8.80 10.70 -23.65
N ILE A 411 -9.30 11.76 -23.02
CA ILE A 411 -8.83 12.29 -21.73
C ILE A 411 -10.02 12.42 -20.80
N LEU A 412 -9.91 11.85 -19.61
CA LEU A 412 -10.91 11.96 -18.56
C LEU A 412 -10.33 12.68 -17.34
N ILE A 413 -11.12 13.57 -16.77
CA ILE A 413 -10.78 14.33 -15.55
C ILE A 413 -11.62 13.81 -14.39
N ASN A 414 -10.97 13.56 -13.27
CA ASN A 414 -11.62 13.36 -11.99
C ASN A 414 -11.48 14.68 -11.21
N ALA A 415 -12.61 15.36 -11.01
CA ALA A 415 -12.63 16.67 -10.38
C ALA A 415 -14.00 16.99 -9.78
N ASP A 416 -14.02 17.92 -8.81
CA ASP A 416 -15.20 18.70 -8.46
C ASP A 416 -15.01 20.14 -8.94
N ALA A 417 -15.63 20.47 -10.07
CA ALA A 417 -15.66 21.80 -10.66
C ALA A 417 -17.09 22.40 -10.65
N SER A 418 -17.98 21.88 -9.78
CA SER A 418 -19.38 22.32 -9.69
C SER A 418 -19.54 23.79 -9.29
N ARG A 419 -18.54 24.37 -8.62
CA ARG A 419 -18.51 25.79 -8.20
C ARG A 419 -17.70 26.68 -9.12
N GLY A 420 -17.05 26.12 -10.13
CA GLY A 420 -16.14 26.83 -11.00
C GLY A 420 -15.96 26.17 -12.35
N GLN A 421 -14.73 26.04 -12.82
CA GLN A 421 -14.48 25.44 -14.12
C GLN A 421 -13.05 24.90 -14.26
N ILE A 422 -12.92 23.90 -15.13
CA ILE A 422 -11.64 23.37 -15.59
C ILE A 422 -11.60 23.40 -17.11
N ARG A 423 -10.45 23.78 -17.68
CA ARG A 423 -10.15 23.69 -19.11
C ARG A 423 -8.82 22.99 -19.31
N VAL A 424 -8.72 22.28 -20.42
CA VAL A 424 -7.53 21.51 -20.79
C VAL A 424 -7.10 21.88 -22.20
N GLU A 425 -5.81 22.04 -22.41
CA GLU A 425 -5.21 22.09 -23.73
C GLU A 425 -4.11 21.03 -23.88
N ILE A 426 -3.93 20.55 -25.09
CA ILE A 426 -2.80 19.69 -25.45
C ILE A 426 -1.73 20.56 -26.06
N CYS A 427 -0.52 20.41 -25.53
CA CYS A 427 0.68 21.06 -26.03
C CYS A 427 1.63 20.04 -26.65
N ASP A 428 2.49 20.52 -27.54
CA ASP A 428 3.64 19.75 -28.03
C ASP A 428 4.71 19.57 -26.93
N GLU A 429 5.79 18.89 -27.25
CA GLU A 429 6.90 18.62 -26.32
C GLU A 429 7.54 19.91 -25.78
N SER A 430 7.54 21.01 -26.56
CA SER A 430 8.06 22.32 -26.17
C SER A 430 7.09 23.13 -25.30
N GLY A 431 5.85 22.65 -25.13
CA GLY A 431 4.80 23.32 -24.37
C GLY A 431 3.97 24.31 -25.18
N GLN A 432 4.08 24.29 -26.52
CA GLN A 432 3.24 25.14 -27.40
C GLN A 432 1.89 24.46 -27.63
N PRO A 433 0.76 25.20 -27.53
CA PRO A 433 -0.57 24.66 -27.77
C PRO A 433 -0.71 24.10 -29.18
N ILE A 434 -1.30 22.93 -29.32
CA ILE A 434 -1.60 22.29 -30.60
C ILE A 434 -2.96 22.79 -31.08
N GLU A 435 -3.00 23.33 -32.33
CA GLU A 435 -4.21 23.86 -32.95
C GLU A 435 -5.36 22.81 -32.94
N GLY A 436 -6.56 23.25 -32.54
CA GLY A 436 -7.73 22.41 -32.35
C GLY A 436 -7.84 21.77 -30.96
N PHE A 437 -6.78 21.87 -30.12
CA PHE A 437 -6.76 21.37 -28.76
C PHE A 437 -6.40 22.47 -27.74
N CYS A 438 -6.61 23.73 -28.09
CA CYS A 438 -6.28 24.89 -27.25
C CYS A 438 -7.38 25.16 -26.20
N PHE A 439 -7.07 25.93 -25.16
CA PHE A 439 -8.05 26.35 -24.14
C PHE A 439 -9.28 27.05 -24.73
N LYS A 440 -9.11 27.86 -25.79
CA LYS A 440 -10.22 28.56 -26.48
C LYS A 440 -11.22 27.58 -27.09
N ASP A 441 -10.76 26.41 -27.52
CA ASP A 441 -11.54 25.37 -28.16
C ASP A 441 -12.09 24.37 -27.15
N CYS A 442 -11.55 24.32 -25.91
CA CYS A 442 -11.95 23.39 -24.87
C CYS A 442 -13.32 23.75 -24.29
N LYS A 443 -14.26 22.81 -24.30
CA LYS A 443 -15.50 22.94 -23.54
C LYS A 443 -15.18 22.97 -22.06
N SER A 444 -15.67 23.98 -21.35
CA SER A 444 -15.47 24.13 -19.92
C SER A 444 -16.13 22.98 -19.16
N ILE A 445 -15.38 22.32 -18.27
CA ILE A 445 -15.88 21.31 -17.36
C ILE A 445 -16.36 22.05 -16.10
N GLN A 446 -17.66 21.90 -15.76
CA GLN A 446 -18.32 22.59 -14.64
C GLN A 446 -19.18 21.61 -13.84
N ALA A 447 -18.69 20.40 -13.62
CA ALA A 447 -19.39 19.31 -12.95
C ALA A 447 -18.51 18.66 -11.90
N ASP A 448 -19.14 17.93 -10.97
CA ASP A 448 -18.50 16.95 -10.13
C ASP A 448 -18.59 15.56 -10.78
N GLY A 449 -17.47 14.86 -10.89
CA GLY A 449 -17.44 13.52 -11.46
C GLY A 449 -16.06 12.89 -11.47
N THR A 450 -16.04 11.56 -11.49
CA THR A 450 -14.79 10.76 -11.44
C THR A 450 -14.21 10.47 -12.83
N ALA A 451 -14.96 10.73 -13.93
CA ALA A 451 -14.57 10.44 -15.31
C ALA A 451 -15.19 11.46 -16.29
N LEU A 452 -14.98 12.74 -16.04
CA LEU A 452 -15.50 13.84 -16.87
C LEU A 452 -14.70 13.91 -18.18
N PRO A 453 -15.34 13.78 -19.36
CA PRO A 453 -14.61 13.80 -20.62
C PRO A 453 -14.13 15.21 -20.98
N VAL A 454 -12.89 15.32 -21.40
CA VAL A 454 -12.37 16.55 -22.01
C VAL A 454 -12.80 16.59 -23.48
N GLN A 455 -13.43 17.68 -23.89
CA GLN A 455 -13.94 17.86 -25.25
C GLN A 455 -13.50 19.22 -25.80
N TRP A 456 -13.23 19.27 -27.12
CA TRP A 456 -12.95 20.51 -27.86
C TRP A 456 -14.04 20.74 -28.90
N THR A 457 -14.40 21.98 -29.13
CA THR A 457 -15.49 22.39 -30.05
C THR A 457 -15.13 22.19 -31.53
N SER A 458 -13.89 22.44 -31.89
CA SER A 458 -13.34 22.03 -33.17
C SER A 458 -12.73 20.66 -32.95
N ALA A 459 -13.19 19.64 -33.66
CA ALA A 459 -12.55 18.35 -33.63
C ALA A 459 -11.11 18.50 -34.14
N GLY A 460 -10.17 18.66 -33.20
CA GLY A 460 -8.75 18.68 -33.52
C GLY A 460 -8.38 17.38 -34.25
N ASP A 461 -7.46 17.47 -35.19
CA ASP A 461 -6.96 16.28 -35.90
C ASP A 461 -6.20 15.35 -34.90
N PRO A 462 -6.73 14.16 -34.58
CA PRO A 462 -6.08 13.24 -33.65
C PRO A 462 -4.65 12.85 -34.06
N SER A 463 -4.33 12.88 -35.37
CA SER A 463 -2.99 12.56 -35.87
C SER A 463 -1.92 13.55 -35.41
N LYS A 464 -2.33 14.75 -34.98
CA LYS A 464 -1.42 15.75 -34.42
C LYS A 464 -0.94 15.40 -33.00
N VAL A 465 -1.68 14.57 -32.27
CA VAL A 465 -1.43 14.27 -30.84
C VAL A 465 -1.14 12.79 -30.54
N VAL A 466 -1.76 11.86 -31.30
CA VAL A 466 -1.60 10.42 -31.08
C VAL A 466 -0.20 9.95 -31.47
N ARG A 467 0.45 9.16 -30.61
CA ARG A 467 1.80 8.61 -30.75
C ARG A 467 2.91 9.66 -30.92
N LYS A 468 2.66 10.88 -30.44
CA LYS A 468 3.64 11.96 -30.38
C LYS A 468 3.91 12.35 -28.95
N PRO A 469 5.10 12.90 -28.62
CA PRO A 469 5.31 13.52 -27.32
C PRO A 469 4.40 14.73 -27.18
N ILE A 470 3.52 14.69 -26.20
CA ILE A 470 2.59 15.77 -25.86
C ILE A 470 2.67 16.09 -24.38
N ARG A 471 2.13 17.25 -24.01
CA ARG A 471 1.91 17.66 -22.64
C ARG A 471 0.45 18.05 -22.46
N LEU A 472 -0.08 17.89 -21.27
CA LEU A 472 -1.37 18.47 -20.88
C LEU A 472 -1.10 19.73 -20.06
N ARG A 473 -1.76 20.83 -20.44
CA ARG A 473 -1.88 22.02 -19.62
C ARG A 473 -3.32 22.12 -19.13
N VAL A 474 -3.48 22.23 -17.82
CA VAL A 474 -4.80 22.28 -17.18
C VAL A 474 -4.90 23.60 -16.44
N ARG A 475 -5.98 24.35 -16.69
CA ARG A 475 -6.37 25.53 -15.94
C ARG A 475 -7.63 25.25 -15.15
N ALA A 476 -7.65 25.71 -13.91
CA ALA A 476 -8.80 25.55 -13.02
C ALA A 476 -9.08 26.83 -12.24
N HIS A 477 -10.34 27.02 -11.87
CA HIS A 477 -10.85 28.10 -11.05
C HIS A 477 -11.97 27.54 -10.18
N ARG A 478 -11.95 27.76 -8.85
CA ARG A 478 -12.94 27.28 -7.87
C ARG A 478 -13.25 25.78 -8.05
N ALA A 479 -12.22 24.96 -8.07
CA ALA A 479 -12.33 23.52 -8.33
C ALA A 479 -11.32 22.72 -7.52
N ASP A 480 -11.63 21.45 -7.33
CA ASP A 480 -10.73 20.42 -6.79
C ASP A 480 -10.43 19.42 -7.93
N LEU A 481 -9.15 19.23 -8.25
CA LEU A 481 -8.69 18.30 -9.28
C LEU A 481 -7.97 17.12 -8.62
N TYR A 482 -8.44 15.89 -8.89
CA TYR A 482 -7.93 14.67 -8.27
C TYR A 482 -7.04 13.84 -9.18
N SER A 483 -7.44 13.63 -10.44
CA SER A 483 -6.65 12.87 -11.40
C SER A 483 -6.97 13.22 -12.85
N VAL A 484 -6.06 12.84 -13.73
CA VAL A 484 -6.28 12.76 -15.18
C VAL A 484 -6.07 11.33 -15.62
N SER A 485 -7.02 10.76 -16.34
CA SER A 485 -6.97 9.39 -16.85
C SER A 485 -6.98 9.35 -18.38
N LEU A 486 -6.19 8.43 -18.93
CA LEU A 486 -6.10 8.11 -20.34
C LEU A 486 -6.57 6.66 -20.52
N PRO A 487 -7.86 6.44 -20.87
CA PRO A 487 -8.50 5.12 -20.75
C PRO A 487 -7.86 4.02 -21.59
N ASN A 488 -7.38 4.34 -22.79
CA ASN A 488 -6.78 3.39 -23.72
C ASN A 488 -5.28 3.69 -23.96
N GLY A 489 -4.66 4.40 -23.02
CA GLY A 489 -3.27 4.81 -23.14
C GLY A 489 -2.31 3.70 -22.73
N THR A 490 -1.58 3.14 -23.69
CA THR A 490 -0.22 2.76 -23.40
C THR A 490 0.62 4.01 -23.61
N ALA A 491 0.53 4.98 -22.70
CA ALA A 491 1.57 5.98 -22.65
C ALA A 491 2.78 5.27 -22.08
N SER A 492 3.77 5.07 -22.90
CA SER A 492 5.13 4.87 -22.45
C SER A 492 5.81 6.23 -22.57
N PRO A 493 5.82 7.06 -21.54
CA PRO A 493 6.70 8.18 -21.55
C PRO A 493 8.11 7.61 -21.53
N ARG A 494 8.95 7.97 -22.47
CA ARG A 494 10.39 7.67 -22.46
C ARG A 494 11.05 7.86 -21.09
N TYR A 495 10.46 8.70 -20.24
CA TYR A 495 10.92 9.03 -18.89
C TYR A 495 10.43 8.07 -17.79
N TRP A 496 9.33 7.32 -18.01
CA TRP A 496 8.82 6.34 -17.05
C TRP A 496 9.57 5.01 -17.19
N GLU A 497 9.89 4.59 -18.43
CA GLU A 497 10.69 3.40 -18.70
C GLU A 497 12.11 3.50 -18.12
N PHE A 498 12.74 4.69 -18.19
CA PHE A 498 14.09 4.89 -17.65
C PHE A 498 14.18 4.77 -16.11
N ARG A 499 13.07 4.96 -15.39
CA ARG A 499 13.06 4.74 -13.94
C ARG A 499 12.66 3.33 -13.55
N GLU A 500 11.79 2.68 -14.30
CA GLU A 500 11.49 1.26 -14.12
C GLU A 500 12.73 0.38 -14.33
N ILE A 501 13.65 0.80 -15.20
CA ILE A 501 14.90 0.08 -15.48
C ILE A 501 16.01 0.38 -14.44
N ARG A 502 16.00 1.54 -13.80
CA ARG A 502 17.07 1.93 -12.86
C ARG A 502 16.78 1.72 -11.38
N CYS A 503 15.57 1.39 -11.01
CA CYS A 503 15.29 0.71 -9.76
C CYS A 503 15.41 -0.80 -9.98
N LEU A 504 16.42 -1.22 -10.70
CA LEU A 504 16.86 -2.60 -10.74
C LEU A 504 17.11 -3.03 -9.31
N ASN A 505 16.52 -4.13 -8.93
CA ASN A 505 16.69 -4.79 -7.66
C ASN A 505 18.19 -4.78 -7.30
N PRO A 506 18.65 -3.92 -6.38
CA PRO A 506 20.06 -3.85 -6.06
C PRO A 506 20.61 -5.15 -5.47
N MET A 507 19.74 -6.13 -5.21
CA MET A 507 20.10 -7.46 -4.75
C MET A 507 20.22 -8.49 -5.87
N ARG A 508 19.55 -8.30 -7.03
CA ARG A 508 19.80 -9.16 -8.21
C ARG A 508 21.16 -8.87 -8.86
N ASP A 509 21.56 -7.59 -8.83
CA ASP A 509 22.82 -7.17 -9.46
C ASP A 509 24.07 -7.50 -8.61
N LEU A 510 23.89 -7.91 -7.35
CA LEU A 510 24.99 -8.32 -6.45
C LEU A 510 25.22 -9.85 -6.41
N GLU A 511 24.33 -10.65 -7.00
CA GLU A 511 24.53 -12.11 -7.11
C GLU A 511 25.26 -12.51 -8.39
N ASP A 512 25.42 -11.58 -9.36
CA ASP A 512 26.13 -11.79 -10.64
C ASP A 512 27.54 -11.14 -10.66
N VAL A 513 28.10 -10.72 -9.49
CA VAL A 513 29.47 -10.20 -9.38
C VAL A 513 30.31 -11.06 -8.45
#